data_6865551fa32ad92ef2493a4e65658bfc
#
_entry.id   6865551fa32ad92ef2493a4e65658bfc
#
_cell.length_a   1.000
_cell.length_b   1.000
_cell.length_c   1.000
_cell.angle_alpha   90.00
_cell.angle_beta   90.00
_cell.angle_gamma   90.00
#
_symmetry.space_group_name_H-M   'P 1'
#
loop_
_entity.id
_entity.type
_entity.pdbx_description
1 polymer ?
#
loop_
_entity_poly.entity_id
_entity_poly.type
_entity_poly.pdbx_seq_one_letter_code
_entity_poly.pdbx_strand_id
1 'polypeptide(L)'
;MCIAIVKPKDKVISKEVLRTCFENNPDGCGFAYVQDNTVYIQKFLNNFEDFYREYSKVENLSNMLIHFRIKTHGAVSLENCHPFKLNSRMALIHNGIISGYGDKKNKSDTRDFIDKVLSNISHKMWRNPAFRQLVGDAIGYSKLGIIDTQGNVYIINEAKGKWDNGVWYSNSSYETKKTTYIANYLTGSTSTKKSEATDEKKGGNVGYTKSSYNCYYDYDDEYDYYNYKLAFYCTECGKVFTARDLWYEKECPKCKGTKVIDIGWLDDDKKTIYYYDGAEDTIGCINEENAKRNAKDVMAS
;
A
#
# COMPACT_ATOMS: atom_id res chain seq x y z
N MET A 1 -15.06 -8.70 -1.32
CA MET A 1 -13.93 -7.93 -0.68
C MET A 1 -13.91 -6.55 -1.28
N CYS A 2 -13.54 -5.52 -0.48
CA CYS A 2 -13.34 -4.15 -0.98
C CYS A 2 -12.47 -4.12 -2.24
N ILE A 3 -12.47 -3.01 -2.97
CA ILE A 3 -11.48 -2.77 -4.01
C ILE A 3 -10.73 -1.47 -3.72
N ALA A 4 -9.41 -1.54 -3.78
CA ALA A 4 -8.50 -0.41 -3.72
C ALA A 4 -7.92 -0.17 -5.12
N ILE A 5 -7.87 1.08 -5.55
CA ILE A 5 -7.48 1.47 -6.91
C ILE A 5 -6.43 2.59 -6.81
N VAL A 6 -5.37 2.47 -7.59
CA VAL A 6 -4.40 3.54 -7.81
C VAL A 6 -4.52 3.99 -9.26
N LYS A 7 -4.95 5.23 -9.44
CA LYS A 7 -5.13 5.85 -10.75
C LYS A 7 -4.04 6.90 -10.99
N PRO A 8 -3.12 6.70 -11.95
CA PRO A 8 -2.23 7.76 -12.41
C PRO A 8 -2.99 8.96 -12.99
N LYS A 9 -2.38 10.14 -12.90
CA LYS A 9 -2.97 11.41 -13.34
C LYS A 9 -3.44 11.38 -14.81
N ASP A 10 -2.66 10.76 -15.67
CA ASP A 10 -2.86 10.67 -17.12
C ASP A 10 -3.83 9.55 -17.55
N LYS A 11 -4.37 8.80 -16.60
CA LYS A 11 -5.29 7.69 -16.87
C LYS A 11 -6.73 8.07 -16.56
N VAL A 12 -7.64 7.47 -17.28
CA VAL A 12 -9.08 7.65 -17.11
C VAL A 12 -9.70 6.31 -16.76
N ILE A 13 -10.61 6.29 -15.79
CA ILE A 13 -11.46 5.14 -15.49
C ILE A 13 -12.88 5.51 -15.93
N SER A 14 -13.50 4.67 -16.77
CA SER A 14 -14.85 4.97 -17.23
C SER A 14 -15.87 4.94 -16.09
N LYS A 15 -16.96 5.71 -16.23
CA LYS A 15 -18.05 5.73 -15.25
C LYS A 15 -18.62 4.34 -14.99
N GLU A 16 -18.69 3.51 -16.03
CA GLU A 16 -19.20 2.13 -15.98
C GLU A 16 -18.31 1.25 -15.10
N VAL A 17 -17.00 1.36 -15.22
CA VAL A 17 -16.03 0.62 -14.38
C VAL A 17 -16.15 1.05 -12.93
N LEU A 18 -16.19 2.36 -12.66
CA LEU A 18 -16.38 2.88 -11.29
C LEU A 18 -17.73 2.44 -10.70
N ARG A 19 -18.79 2.43 -11.51
CA ARG A 19 -20.11 1.93 -11.09
C ARG A 19 -20.06 0.45 -10.77
N THR A 20 -19.43 -0.37 -11.59
CA THR A 20 -19.23 -1.80 -11.32
C THR A 20 -18.47 -2.02 -10.00
N CYS A 21 -17.43 -1.23 -9.73
CA CYS A 21 -16.73 -1.27 -8.45
C CYS A 21 -17.65 -0.96 -7.27
N PHE A 22 -18.51 0.05 -7.42
CA PHE A 22 -19.48 0.43 -6.39
C PHE A 22 -20.56 -0.63 -6.18
N GLU A 23 -21.15 -1.17 -7.24
CA GLU A 23 -22.19 -2.20 -7.16
C GLU A 23 -21.68 -3.49 -6.50
N ASN A 24 -20.42 -3.85 -6.76
CA ASN A 24 -19.76 -4.98 -6.11
C ASN A 24 -19.33 -4.69 -4.66
N ASN A 25 -19.26 -3.40 -4.25
CA ASN A 25 -18.78 -2.95 -2.94
C ASN A 25 -19.55 -1.71 -2.47
N PRO A 26 -20.86 -1.82 -2.11
CA PRO A 26 -21.75 -0.67 -1.99
C PRO A 26 -21.76 0.03 -0.63
N ASP A 27 -21.03 -0.46 0.39
CA ASP A 27 -21.10 0.03 1.77
C ASP A 27 -20.37 1.34 2.03
N GLY A 28 -19.80 1.92 0.98
CA GLY A 28 -19.13 3.21 1.01
C GLY A 28 -18.02 3.32 -0.02
N CYS A 29 -17.72 4.54 -0.42
CA CYS A 29 -16.67 4.83 -1.38
C CYS A 29 -15.95 6.13 -1.02
N GLY A 30 -14.79 6.33 -1.61
CA GLY A 30 -14.06 7.57 -1.45
C GLY A 30 -12.80 7.61 -2.30
N PHE A 31 -12.22 8.78 -2.37
CA PHE A 31 -10.98 9.01 -3.08
C PHE A 31 -10.10 10.03 -2.36
N ALA A 32 -8.78 9.95 -2.64
CA ALA A 32 -7.80 10.95 -2.26
C ALA A 32 -7.05 11.44 -3.50
N TYR A 33 -6.76 12.73 -3.53
CA TYR A 33 -5.99 13.38 -4.58
C TYR A 33 -5.12 14.49 -3.99
N VAL A 34 -4.23 15.06 -4.79
CA VAL A 34 -3.33 16.13 -4.36
C VAL A 34 -3.58 17.38 -5.17
N GLN A 35 -3.69 18.49 -4.48
CA GLN A 35 -3.73 19.82 -5.06
C GLN A 35 -2.98 20.79 -4.15
N ASP A 36 -2.14 21.65 -4.72
CA ASP A 36 -1.37 22.68 -4.00
C ASP A 36 -0.58 22.10 -2.81
N ASN A 37 0.13 20.98 -3.05
CA ASN A 37 0.88 20.21 -2.07
C ASN A 37 0.06 19.77 -0.82
N THR A 38 -1.23 19.61 -1.00
CA THR A 38 -2.15 19.17 0.06
C THR A 38 -2.90 17.92 -0.39
N VAL A 39 -3.00 16.93 0.49
CA VAL A 39 -3.79 15.72 0.25
C VAL A 39 -5.23 15.97 0.66
N TYR A 40 -6.15 15.89 -0.28
CA TYR A 40 -7.58 15.98 -0.06
C TYR A 40 -8.20 14.59 -0.04
N ILE A 41 -9.17 14.38 0.85
CA ILE A 41 -9.90 13.12 1.00
C ILE A 41 -11.40 13.43 0.94
N GLN A 42 -12.13 12.70 0.09
CA GLN A 42 -13.58 12.74 0.04
C GLN A 42 -14.13 11.32 0.22
N LYS A 43 -15.25 11.20 0.95
CA LYS A 43 -15.89 9.94 1.31
C LYS A 43 -17.39 10.04 1.19
N PHE A 44 -18.02 8.96 0.75
CA PHE A 44 -19.46 8.89 0.48
C PHE A 44 -20.00 7.56 1.03
N LEU A 45 -21.24 7.58 1.54
CA LEU A 45 -21.98 6.38 1.93
C LEU A 45 -23.13 6.17 0.95
N ASN A 46 -23.21 4.97 0.36
CA ASN A 46 -24.35 4.47 -0.42
C ASN A 46 -24.83 5.41 -1.56
N ASN A 47 -23.96 6.30 -2.05
CA ASN A 47 -24.32 7.26 -3.10
C ASN A 47 -23.21 7.35 -4.16
N PHE A 48 -23.37 6.59 -5.23
CA PHE A 48 -22.45 6.60 -6.36
C PHE A 48 -22.47 7.91 -7.14
N GLU A 49 -23.64 8.52 -7.32
CA GLU A 49 -23.75 9.73 -8.14
C GLU A 49 -23.07 10.93 -7.47
N ASP A 50 -23.18 11.06 -6.16
CA ASP A 50 -22.44 12.07 -5.40
C ASP A 50 -20.92 11.83 -5.47
N PHE A 51 -20.50 10.58 -5.29
CA PHE A 51 -19.09 10.20 -5.48
C PHE A 51 -18.61 10.60 -6.88
N TYR A 52 -19.31 10.17 -7.93
CA TYR A 52 -18.88 10.41 -9.31
C TYR A 52 -18.88 11.89 -9.68
N ARG A 53 -19.86 12.67 -9.22
CA ARG A 53 -19.93 14.10 -9.42
C ARG A 53 -18.71 14.82 -8.84
N GLU A 54 -18.30 14.46 -7.64
CA GLU A 54 -17.13 15.08 -7.00
C GLU A 54 -15.81 14.55 -7.58
N TYR A 55 -15.74 13.25 -7.89
CA TYR A 55 -14.60 12.64 -8.55
C TYR A 55 -14.28 13.28 -9.89
N SER A 56 -15.28 13.46 -10.76
CA SER A 56 -15.10 14.02 -12.11
C SER A 56 -14.56 15.45 -12.14
N LYS A 57 -14.71 16.21 -11.06
CA LYS A 57 -14.13 17.56 -10.94
C LYS A 57 -12.63 17.56 -10.75
N VAL A 58 -12.08 16.47 -10.22
CA VAL A 58 -10.68 16.41 -9.74
C VAL A 58 -9.86 15.27 -10.34
N GLU A 59 -10.47 14.40 -11.16
CA GLU A 59 -9.85 13.17 -11.67
C GLU A 59 -8.52 13.37 -12.42
N ASN A 60 -8.29 14.58 -12.98
CA ASN A 60 -7.11 14.92 -13.76
C ASN A 60 -6.11 15.82 -13.00
N LEU A 61 -6.33 16.12 -11.72
CA LEU A 61 -5.45 17.02 -10.97
C LEU A 61 -4.13 16.36 -10.58
N SER A 62 -4.19 15.10 -10.14
CA SER A 62 -3.02 14.35 -9.66
C SER A 62 -3.21 12.84 -9.84
N ASN A 63 -2.23 12.05 -9.43
CA ASN A 63 -2.47 10.64 -9.10
C ASN A 63 -3.56 10.55 -8.04
N MET A 64 -4.31 9.47 -8.03
CA MET A 64 -5.43 9.29 -7.10
C MET A 64 -5.42 7.92 -6.44
N LEU A 65 -5.87 7.88 -5.20
CA LEU A 65 -6.31 6.67 -4.52
C LEU A 65 -7.84 6.64 -4.52
N ILE A 66 -8.44 5.53 -4.95
CA ILE A 66 -9.88 5.33 -4.97
C ILE A 66 -10.21 4.03 -4.25
N HIS A 67 -11.31 4.01 -3.50
CA HIS A 67 -11.70 2.81 -2.75
C HIS A 67 -13.22 2.65 -2.74
N PHE A 68 -13.66 1.41 -2.96
CA PHE A 68 -15.05 0.99 -2.76
C PHE A 68 -15.10 -0.12 -1.71
N ARG A 69 -15.94 0.06 -0.72
CA ARG A 69 -15.99 -0.76 0.48
C ARG A 69 -17.15 -1.73 0.45
N ILE A 70 -16.86 -2.98 0.81
CA ILE A 70 -17.87 -3.91 1.33
C ILE A 70 -17.50 -4.24 2.78
N LYS A 71 -18.47 -4.17 3.68
CA LYS A 71 -18.25 -4.38 5.11
C LYS A 71 -17.86 -5.83 5.41
N THR A 72 -16.71 -5.99 6.03
CA THR A 72 -16.30 -7.23 6.66
C THR A 72 -16.15 -7.08 8.17
N HIS A 73 -15.67 -5.89 8.61
CA HIS A 73 -15.48 -5.52 10.03
C HIS A 73 -15.85 -4.05 10.25
N GLY A 74 -16.24 -3.72 11.49
CA GLY A 74 -16.64 -2.37 11.89
C GLY A 74 -18.01 -1.94 11.33
N ALA A 75 -18.53 -0.81 11.78
CA ALA A 75 -19.80 -0.26 11.30
C ALA A 75 -19.68 0.29 9.87
N VAL A 76 -20.82 0.35 9.14
CA VAL A 76 -20.92 1.14 7.92
C VAL A 76 -21.03 2.61 8.35
N SER A 77 -19.94 3.34 8.22
CA SER A 77 -19.85 4.77 8.59
C SER A 77 -18.75 5.44 7.79
N LEU A 78 -18.80 6.76 7.64
CA LEU A 78 -17.76 7.55 6.99
C LEU A 78 -16.40 7.39 7.67
N GLU A 79 -16.40 7.15 8.98
CA GLU A 79 -15.19 6.94 9.76
C GLU A 79 -14.46 5.66 9.37
N ASN A 80 -15.17 4.62 8.92
CA ASN A 80 -14.62 3.36 8.48
C ASN A 80 -14.49 3.25 6.95
N CYS A 81 -14.86 4.30 6.19
CA CYS A 81 -14.61 4.39 4.76
C CYS A 81 -13.17 4.86 4.48
N HIS A 82 -12.56 4.28 3.48
CA HIS A 82 -11.30 4.74 2.90
C HIS A 82 -11.55 5.90 1.92
N PRO A 83 -10.52 6.71 1.61
CA PRO A 83 -9.15 6.70 2.16
C PRO A 83 -9.08 7.19 3.60
N PHE A 84 -8.05 6.75 4.33
CA PHE A 84 -7.73 7.28 5.65
C PHE A 84 -6.58 8.27 5.59
N LYS A 85 -6.61 9.29 6.45
CA LYS A 85 -5.46 10.13 6.71
C LYS A 85 -4.43 9.30 7.48
N LEU A 86 -3.25 9.14 6.91
CA LEU A 86 -2.14 8.44 7.57
C LEU A 86 -1.40 9.38 8.52
N ASN A 87 -1.16 10.60 8.08
CA ASN A 87 -0.60 11.72 8.85
C ASN A 87 -0.98 13.04 8.15
N SER A 88 -0.35 14.17 8.52
CA SER A 88 -0.63 15.47 7.90
C SER A 88 -0.31 15.54 6.40
N ARG A 89 0.52 14.65 5.89
CA ARG A 89 1.07 14.68 4.52
C ARG A 89 0.64 13.52 3.63
N MET A 90 -0.06 12.52 4.15
CA MET A 90 -0.32 11.27 3.43
C MET A 90 -1.72 10.74 3.68
N ALA A 91 -2.27 10.09 2.65
CA ALA A 91 -3.48 9.28 2.73
C ALA A 91 -3.22 7.83 2.32
N LEU A 92 -4.07 6.93 2.80
CA LEU A 92 -3.94 5.49 2.61
C LEU A 92 -5.28 4.85 2.25
N ILE A 93 -5.24 3.88 1.33
CA ILE A 93 -6.31 2.90 1.08
C ILE A 93 -5.80 1.50 1.36
N HIS A 94 -6.70 0.60 1.77
CA HIS A 94 -6.38 -0.78 2.10
C HIS A 94 -7.40 -1.75 1.50
N ASN A 95 -6.91 -2.88 1.01
CA ASN A 95 -7.72 -4.04 0.64
C ASN A 95 -7.13 -5.31 1.24
N GLY A 96 -7.90 -5.96 2.10
CA GLY A 96 -7.51 -7.18 2.80
C GLY A 96 -8.00 -7.20 4.24
N ILE A 97 -7.33 -7.97 5.08
CA ILE A 97 -7.53 -8.06 6.53
C ILE A 97 -6.17 -8.00 7.20
N ILE A 98 -5.99 -7.08 8.15
CA ILE A 98 -4.78 -6.99 8.97
C ILE A 98 -5.08 -7.66 10.31
N SER A 99 -4.55 -8.87 10.48
CA SER A 99 -4.79 -9.68 11.68
C SER A 99 -4.27 -9.01 12.95
N GLY A 100 -5.01 -9.12 14.05
CA GLY A 100 -4.63 -8.53 15.34
C GLY A 100 -5.02 -7.07 15.53
N TYR A 101 -5.65 -6.45 14.51
CA TYR A 101 -6.10 -5.05 14.57
C TYR A 101 -7.61 -4.93 14.37
N GLY A 102 -8.15 -3.82 14.86
CA GLY A 102 -9.58 -3.50 14.81
C GLY A 102 -10.40 -4.14 15.92
N ASP A 103 -11.63 -3.68 16.07
CA ASP A 103 -12.65 -4.33 16.86
C ASP A 103 -13.83 -4.70 15.96
N LYS A 104 -14.54 -5.76 16.34
CA LYS A 104 -15.64 -6.27 15.50
C LYS A 104 -16.85 -5.31 15.43
N LYS A 105 -16.92 -4.32 16.31
CA LYS A 105 -18.08 -3.43 16.46
C LYS A 105 -17.87 -2.06 15.83
N ASN A 106 -16.79 -1.36 16.17
CA ASN A 106 -16.68 0.07 15.92
C ASN A 106 -15.52 0.46 14.98
N LYS A 107 -14.37 -0.17 15.12
CA LYS A 107 -13.14 0.25 14.45
C LYS A 107 -12.65 -0.77 13.45
N SER A 108 -12.40 -0.32 12.21
CA SER A 108 -11.79 -1.20 11.21
C SER A 108 -10.34 -1.54 11.58
N ASP A 109 -9.88 -2.71 11.12
CA ASP A 109 -8.49 -3.15 11.26
C ASP A 109 -7.49 -2.11 10.72
N THR A 110 -7.81 -1.50 9.60
CA THR A 110 -6.99 -0.46 8.97
C THR A 110 -6.84 0.77 9.86
N ARG A 111 -7.94 1.29 10.44
CA ARG A 111 -7.87 2.44 11.36
C ARG A 111 -7.03 2.12 12.59
N ASP A 112 -7.23 0.95 13.15
CA ASP A 112 -6.49 0.54 14.34
C ASP A 112 -5.00 0.35 14.03
N PHE A 113 -4.67 -0.20 12.87
CA PHE A 113 -3.30 -0.35 12.39
C PHE A 113 -2.63 1.01 12.13
N ILE A 114 -3.34 1.96 11.52
CA ILE A 114 -2.85 3.32 11.36
C ILE A 114 -2.54 3.93 12.71
N ASP A 115 -3.49 3.92 13.65
CA ASP A 115 -3.34 4.61 14.94
C ASP A 115 -2.23 4.01 15.81
N LYS A 116 -2.07 2.69 15.79
CA LYS A 116 -1.09 2.00 16.65
C LYS A 116 0.31 1.92 16.03
N VAL A 117 0.39 1.86 14.70
CA VAL A 117 1.64 1.56 14.00
C VAL A 117 2.00 2.67 13.01
N LEU A 118 1.21 2.83 11.94
CA LEU A 118 1.65 3.60 10.78
C LEU A 118 1.75 5.11 11.03
N SER A 119 0.92 5.68 11.92
CA SER A 119 0.97 7.10 12.27
C SER A 119 2.28 7.50 12.96
N ASN A 120 2.97 6.53 13.57
CA ASN A 120 4.25 6.74 14.25
C ASN A 120 5.45 6.63 13.30
N ILE A 121 5.21 6.31 12.02
CA ILE A 121 6.25 6.12 11.04
C ILE A 121 6.45 7.43 10.25
N SER A 122 7.71 7.87 10.15
CA SER A 122 8.05 9.03 9.35
C SER A 122 7.58 8.86 7.90
N HIS A 123 6.96 9.90 7.33
CA HIS A 123 6.51 9.91 5.94
C HIS A 123 7.63 9.60 4.94
N LYS A 124 8.88 9.91 5.27
CA LYS A 124 10.06 9.66 4.43
C LYS A 124 10.39 8.18 4.28
N MET A 125 10.02 7.35 5.27
CA MET A 125 10.25 5.90 5.22
C MET A 125 9.55 5.23 4.04
N TRP A 126 8.42 5.77 3.59
CA TRP A 126 7.68 5.21 2.46
C TRP A 126 8.42 5.30 1.12
N ARG A 127 9.44 6.16 1.01
CA ARG A 127 10.33 6.22 -0.16
C ARG A 127 11.30 5.04 -0.23
N ASN A 128 11.62 4.43 0.93
CA ASN A 128 12.54 3.29 1.00
C ASN A 128 11.84 1.99 0.56
N PRO A 129 12.34 1.32 -0.51
CA PRO A 129 11.74 0.07 -1.00
C PRO A 129 11.79 -1.07 0.02
N ALA A 130 12.90 -1.20 0.77
CA ALA A 130 13.04 -2.25 1.78
C ALA A 130 12.04 -2.08 2.93
N PHE A 131 11.77 -0.82 3.33
CA PHE A 131 10.71 -0.55 4.30
C PHE A 131 9.34 -0.95 3.77
N ARG A 132 9.03 -0.63 2.51
CA ARG A 132 7.77 -1.06 1.89
C ARG A 132 7.64 -2.57 1.82
N GLN A 133 8.73 -3.28 1.52
CA GLN A 133 8.76 -4.75 1.56
C GLN A 133 8.47 -5.28 2.97
N LEU A 134 9.13 -4.74 3.99
CA LEU A 134 8.90 -5.11 5.39
C LEU A 134 7.43 -4.92 5.81
N VAL A 135 6.81 -3.79 5.43
CA VAL A 135 5.39 -3.56 5.67
C VAL A 135 4.54 -4.56 4.90
N GLY A 136 4.90 -4.88 3.65
CA GLY A 136 4.22 -5.88 2.83
C GLY A 136 4.21 -7.27 3.47
N ASP A 137 5.34 -7.68 4.03
CA ASP A 137 5.46 -8.95 4.74
C ASP A 137 4.62 -8.96 6.02
N ALA A 138 4.65 -7.86 6.79
CA ALA A 138 3.88 -7.73 8.02
C ALA A 138 2.35 -7.78 7.81
N ILE A 139 1.86 -7.27 6.68
CA ILE A 139 0.42 -7.27 6.37
C ILE A 139 -0.05 -8.48 5.54
N GLY A 140 0.85 -9.40 5.20
CA GLY A 140 0.57 -10.65 4.51
C GLY A 140 -0.09 -10.45 3.13
N TYR A 141 -1.31 -10.95 2.93
CA TYR A 141 -2.04 -10.82 1.65
C TYR A 141 -2.73 -9.47 1.45
N SER A 142 -2.74 -8.62 2.46
CA SER A 142 -3.30 -7.26 2.36
C SER A 142 -2.49 -6.39 1.41
N LYS A 143 -3.15 -5.38 0.84
CA LYS A 143 -2.55 -4.43 -0.10
C LYS A 143 -2.84 -3.02 0.37
N LEU A 144 -1.84 -2.13 0.29
CA LEU A 144 -2.03 -0.72 0.59
C LEU A 144 -1.68 0.12 -0.63
N GLY A 145 -2.46 1.18 -0.84
CA GLY A 145 -2.07 2.30 -1.69
C GLY A 145 -1.89 3.54 -0.82
N ILE A 146 -0.79 4.26 -0.99
CA ILE A 146 -0.46 5.45 -0.21
C ILE A 146 -0.14 6.58 -1.18
N ILE A 147 -0.64 7.79 -0.92
CA ILE A 147 -0.31 9.01 -1.67
C ILE A 147 0.24 10.06 -0.72
N ASP A 148 1.31 10.76 -1.14
CA ASP A 148 1.88 11.88 -0.40
C ASP A 148 1.49 13.24 -0.99
N THR A 149 1.81 14.34 -0.30
CA THR A 149 1.53 15.72 -0.71
C THR A 149 2.20 16.13 -2.02
N GLN A 150 3.19 15.40 -2.49
CA GLN A 150 3.87 15.63 -3.77
C GLN A 150 3.23 14.84 -4.92
N GLY A 151 2.19 14.05 -4.62
CA GLY A 151 1.50 13.19 -5.58
C GLY A 151 2.24 11.88 -5.87
N ASN A 152 3.29 11.56 -5.11
CA ASN A 152 3.93 10.25 -5.23
C ASN A 152 3.01 9.18 -4.66
N VAL A 153 2.96 8.03 -5.33
CA VAL A 153 2.15 6.90 -4.90
C VAL A 153 3.05 5.71 -4.59
N TYR A 154 2.76 5.05 -3.49
CA TYR A 154 3.44 3.84 -3.04
C TYR A 154 2.41 2.71 -2.91
N ILE A 155 2.63 1.62 -3.64
CA ILE A 155 1.77 0.44 -3.56
C ILE A 155 2.53 -0.64 -2.80
N ILE A 156 1.93 -1.13 -1.72
CA ILE A 156 2.47 -2.23 -0.92
C ILE A 156 1.79 -3.52 -1.36
N ASN A 157 2.58 -4.56 -1.60
CA ASN A 157 2.12 -5.83 -2.19
C ASN A 157 1.51 -5.62 -3.59
N GLU A 158 2.14 -4.78 -4.40
CA GLU A 158 1.71 -4.41 -5.74
C GLU A 158 1.46 -5.62 -6.64
N ALA A 159 2.36 -6.60 -6.61
CA ALA A 159 2.25 -7.84 -7.41
C ALA A 159 1.04 -8.71 -7.04
N LYS A 160 0.40 -8.48 -5.89
CA LYS A 160 -0.84 -9.17 -5.48
C LYS A 160 -2.11 -8.51 -6.04
N GLY A 161 -1.98 -7.39 -6.75
CA GLY A 161 -3.01 -6.73 -7.55
C GLY A 161 -2.78 -6.91 -9.04
N LYS A 162 -3.45 -6.11 -9.85
CA LYS A 162 -3.39 -6.18 -11.31
C LYS A 162 -3.34 -4.76 -11.91
N TRP A 163 -2.44 -4.55 -12.83
CA TRP A 163 -2.46 -3.40 -13.72
C TRP A 163 -3.34 -3.68 -14.93
N ASP A 164 -4.27 -2.79 -15.20
CA ASP A 164 -5.12 -2.83 -16.37
C ASP A 164 -5.26 -1.42 -16.97
N ASN A 165 -4.93 -1.26 -18.24
CA ASN A 165 -4.91 0.04 -18.95
C ASN A 165 -4.12 1.14 -18.23
N GLY A 166 -3.10 0.76 -17.44
CA GLY A 166 -2.27 1.67 -16.68
C GLY A 166 -2.88 2.16 -15.37
N VAL A 167 -3.96 1.53 -14.90
CA VAL A 167 -4.57 1.70 -13.58
C VAL A 167 -4.35 0.44 -12.77
N TRP A 168 -3.97 0.58 -11.51
CA TRP A 168 -3.79 -0.57 -10.62
C TRP A 168 -5.06 -0.85 -9.82
N TYR A 169 -5.46 -2.12 -9.78
CA TYR A 169 -6.61 -2.65 -9.03
C TYR A 169 -6.17 -3.74 -8.07
N SER A 170 -6.63 -3.68 -6.83
CA SER A 170 -6.27 -4.67 -5.81
C SER A 170 -6.90 -6.06 -6.01
N ASN A 171 -7.97 -6.15 -6.81
CA ASN A 171 -8.64 -7.39 -7.22
C ASN A 171 -9.51 -7.15 -8.47
N SER A 172 -10.22 -8.17 -8.95
CA SER A 172 -11.01 -8.14 -10.19
C SER A 172 -12.46 -7.65 -10.02
N SER A 173 -12.84 -7.05 -8.88
CA SER A 173 -14.24 -6.58 -8.71
C SER A 173 -14.58 -5.33 -9.53
N TYR A 174 -13.66 -4.81 -10.33
CA TYR A 174 -13.91 -3.81 -11.37
C TYR A 174 -14.37 -4.40 -12.71
N GLU A 175 -14.15 -5.69 -12.92
CA GLU A 175 -14.54 -6.36 -14.16
C GLU A 175 -16.05 -6.61 -14.18
N THR A 176 -16.73 -6.19 -15.25
CA THR A 176 -18.11 -6.56 -15.48
C THR A 176 -18.17 -8.08 -15.72
N LYS A 177 -18.97 -8.79 -14.94
CA LYS A 177 -19.26 -10.20 -15.22
C LYS A 177 -19.92 -10.23 -16.60
N LYS A 178 -19.18 -10.61 -17.63
CA LYS A 178 -19.77 -10.98 -18.91
C LYS A 178 -20.61 -12.20 -18.61
N THR A 179 -21.91 -12.00 -18.45
CA THR A 179 -22.88 -13.08 -18.48
C THR A 179 -22.83 -13.62 -19.90
N THR A 180 -22.01 -14.63 -20.12
CA THR A 180 -22.06 -15.40 -21.36
C THR A 180 -23.36 -16.17 -21.27
N TYR A 181 -24.46 -15.57 -21.67
CA TYR A 181 -25.63 -16.32 -22.09
C TYR A 181 -25.18 -17.08 -23.35
N ILE A 182 -24.70 -18.30 -23.15
CA ILE A 182 -24.63 -19.26 -24.21
C ILE A 182 -26.11 -19.48 -24.56
N ALA A 183 -26.54 -18.88 -25.66
CA ALA A 183 -27.81 -19.16 -26.27
C ALA A 183 -27.76 -20.61 -26.81
N ASN A 184 -27.90 -21.58 -25.94
CA ASN A 184 -28.22 -22.95 -26.29
C ASN A 184 -29.73 -23.06 -26.59
N TYR A 185 -30.21 -22.20 -27.46
CA TYR A 185 -31.47 -22.39 -28.13
C TYR A 185 -31.14 -22.51 -29.61
N LEU A 186 -31.19 -23.72 -30.09
CA LEU A 186 -31.41 -24.21 -31.44
C LEU A 186 -30.43 -25.35 -31.81
N THR A 187 -30.57 -26.49 -31.17
CA THR A 187 -30.59 -27.77 -31.90
C THR A 187 -31.22 -28.79 -30.96
N GLY A 188 -32.42 -29.20 -31.32
CA GLY A 188 -33.09 -30.33 -30.68
C GLY A 188 -32.31 -31.61 -30.94
N SER A 189 -32.03 -32.35 -29.89
CA SER A 189 -31.77 -33.79 -29.93
C SER A 189 -32.12 -34.34 -28.58
N THR A 190 -33.27 -34.97 -28.54
CA THR A 190 -33.72 -35.91 -27.49
C THR A 190 -32.81 -37.11 -27.44
N SER A 191 -32.22 -37.41 -26.29
CA SER A 191 -31.90 -38.77 -25.90
C SER A 191 -31.92 -38.91 -24.40
N THR A 192 -32.99 -39.48 -23.93
CA THR A 192 -33.18 -40.09 -22.62
C THR A 192 -32.23 -41.26 -22.43
N LYS A 193 -31.42 -41.27 -21.40
CA LYS A 193 -30.97 -42.49 -20.73
C LYS A 193 -30.93 -42.30 -19.23
N LYS A 194 -31.86 -42.95 -18.56
CA LYS A 194 -31.80 -43.34 -17.15
C LYS A 194 -30.64 -44.32 -16.99
N SER A 195 -29.89 -44.18 -15.89
CA SER A 195 -29.20 -45.30 -15.29
C SER A 195 -29.18 -45.09 -13.78
N GLU A 196 -29.55 -46.17 -13.13
CA GLU A 196 -29.94 -46.41 -11.76
C GLU A 196 -28.78 -46.27 -10.77
N ALA A 197 -29.16 -45.99 -9.54
CA ALA A 197 -28.32 -46.05 -8.36
C ALA A 197 -27.95 -47.48 -7.99
N THR A 198 -26.73 -47.74 -7.58
CA THR A 198 -26.39 -48.84 -6.68
C THR A 198 -25.43 -48.33 -5.61
N ASP A 199 -25.90 -48.41 -4.37
CA ASP A 199 -25.11 -48.35 -3.15
C ASP A 199 -24.07 -49.49 -3.10
N GLU A 200 -22.84 -49.18 -2.77
CA GLU A 200 -21.98 -50.08 -2.02
C GLU A 200 -21.00 -49.31 -1.13
N LYS A 201 -21.19 -49.50 0.16
CA LYS A 201 -20.25 -49.16 1.22
C LYS A 201 -19.03 -50.09 1.14
N LYS A 202 -17.81 -49.52 1.14
CA LYS A 202 -16.64 -50.16 1.77
C LYS A 202 -15.64 -49.07 2.21
N GLY A 203 -15.30 -49.14 3.49
CA GLY A 203 -14.33 -48.30 4.13
C GLY A 203 -12.90 -48.56 3.63
N GLY A 204 -12.11 -47.51 3.57
CA GLY A 204 -10.69 -47.56 3.28
C GLY A 204 -10.05 -46.33 3.85
N ASN A 205 -9.26 -46.52 4.91
CA ASN A 205 -8.32 -45.56 5.45
C ASN A 205 -7.43 -45.06 4.32
N VAL A 206 -7.53 -43.77 3.98
CA VAL A 206 -6.53 -43.12 3.12
C VAL A 206 -5.75 -42.14 3.96
N GLY A 207 -4.51 -42.53 4.23
CA GLY A 207 -3.53 -41.71 4.92
C GLY A 207 -3.32 -40.38 4.23
N TYR A 208 -3.29 -39.32 5.02
CA TYR A 208 -2.83 -38.01 4.59
C TYR A 208 -1.35 -38.07 4.24
N THR A 209 -1.01 -38.17 2.97
CA THR A 209 0.34 -37.85 2.52
C THR A 209 0.49 -36.33 2.56
N LYS A 210 1.36 -35.86 3.45
CA LYS A 210 1.89 -34.49 3.41
C LYS A 210 2.54 -34.27 2.04
N SER A 211 1.83 -33.58 1.15
CA SER A 211 2.45 -32.98 -0.02
C SER A 211 3.27 -31.77 0.47
N SER A 212 4.58 -32.01 0.66
CA SER A 212 5.54 -30.94 0.84
C SER A 212 5.72 -30.25 -0.50
N TYR A 213 5.03 -29.13 -0.69
CA TYR A 213 5.43 -28.17 -1.71
C TYR A 213 6.70 -27.50 -1.21
N ASN A 214 7.84 -28.05 -1.59
CA ASN A 214 9.10 -27.33 -1.61
C ASN A 214 8.99 -26.29 -2.73
N CYS A 215 8.57 -25.07 -2.39
CA CYS A 215 8.94 -23.92 -3.16
C CYS A 215 10.43 -23.68 -2.93
N TYR A 216 11.26 -24.23 -3.79
CA TYR A 216 12.63 -23.74 -3.98
C TYR A 216 12.46 -22.32 -4.55
N TYR A 217 12.60 -21.33 -3.68
CA TYR A 217 13.02 -20.01 -4.09
C TYR A 217 14.54 -20.13 -4.27
N ASP A 218 15.01 -20.02 -5.51
CA ASP A 218 16.39 -19.69 -5.78
C ASP A 218 16.66 -18.31 -5.17
N TYR A 219 17.22 -18.33 -3.97
CA TYR A 219 17.86 -17.19 -3.32
C TYR A 219 19.30 -17.11 -3.83
N ASP A 220 19.47 -16.71 -5.07
CA ASP A 220 20.74 -16.21 -5.58
C ASP A 220 20.63 -14.70 -5.86
N ASP A 221 20.21 -13.95 -4.85
CA ASP A 221 20.58 -12.57 -4.62
C ASP A 221 20.64 -12.39 -3.11
N GLU A 222 21.83 -12.61 -2.57
CA GLU A 222 22.23 -12.33 -1.21
C GLU A 222 22.22 -10.81 -1.01
N TYR A 223 21.01 -10.23 -0.90
CA TYR A 223 20.82 -8.87 -0.39
C TYR A 223 21.21 -8.90 1.07
N ASP A 224 22.47 -8.52 1.30
CA ASP A 224 23.08 -8.36 2.61
C ASP A 224 22.31 -7.31 3.43
N TYR A 225 21.27 -7.76 4.12
CA TYR A 225 20.36 -6.97 4.95
C TYR A 225 21.07 -6.25 6.12
N TYR A 226 22.36 -6.52 6.32
CA TYR A 226 23.16 -5.99 7.42
C TYR A 226 24.08 -4.82 7.05
N ASN A 227 24.10 -4.34 5.83
CA ASN A 227 25.08 -3.36 5.38
C ASN A 227 24.58 -1.91 5.23
N TYR A 228 23.32 -1.62 5.54
CA TYR A 228 22.86 -0.22 5.50
C TYR A 228 23.24 0.52 6.78
N LYS A 229 24.13 1.50 6.64
CA LYS A 229 24.41 2.49 7.68
C LYS A 229 23.51 3.71 7.46
N LEU A 230 22.96 4.25 8.52
CA LEU A 230 22.28 5.53 8.44
C LEU A 230 23.28 6.68 8.41
N ALA A 231 22.89 7.75 7.71
CA ALA A 231 23.65 8.99 7.63
C ALA A 231 23.04 10.04 8.57
N PHE A 232 23.88 10.67 9.37
CA PHE A 232 23.51 11.63 10.38
C PHE A 232 24.20 12.98 10.17
N TYR A 233 23.50 14.06 10.50
CA TYR A 233 24.03 15.42 10.54
C TYR A 233 24.02 15.95 11.99
N CYS A 234 25.14 16.41 12.48
CA CYS A 234 25.23 17.08 13.77
C CYS A 234 24.98 18.57 13.59
N THR A 235 23.93 19.10 14.20
CA THR A 235 23.58 20.52 14.11
C THR A 235 24.52 21.43 14.91
N GLU A 236 25.29 20.87 15.85
CA GLU A 236 26.22 21.64 16.69
C GLU A 236 27.56 21.91 16.00
N CYS A 237 28.05 20.96 15.19
CA CYS A 237 29.36 21.13 14.55
C CYS A 237 29.38 20.89 13.02
N GLY A 238 28.23 20.65 12.40
CA GLY A 238 28.08 20.44 10.97
C GLY A 238 28.64 19.11 10.43
N LYS A 239 29.07 18.19 11.30
CA LYS A 239 29.63 16.90 10.87
C LYS A 239 28.55 15.97 10.35
N VAL A 240 28.74 15.46 9.12
CA VAL A 240 28.04 14.28 8.61
C VAL A 240 28.81 13.03 9.01
N PHE A 241 28.12 12.01 9.46
CA PHE A 241 28.71 10.72 9.82
C PHE A 241 27.69 9.59 9.62
N THR A 242 28.15 8.35 9.60
CA THR A 242 27.31 7.16 9.43
C THR A 242 27.44 6.23 10.61
N ALA A 243 26.34 5.57 11.00
CA ALA A 243 26.33 4.58 12.07
C ALA A 243 25.39 3.43 11.73
N ARG A 244 25.70 2.22 12.23
CA ARG A 244 24.90 0.99 12.01
C ARG A 244 23.68 0.91 12.91
N ASP A 245 23.75 1.43 14.13
CA ASP A 245 22.70 1.24 15.14
C ASP A 245 21.90 2.51 15.43
N LEU A 246 20.59 2.29 15.52
CA LEU A 246 19.54 3.32 15.54
C LEU A 246 19.03 3.68 16.92
N TRP A 247 19.30 2.92 17.98
CA TRP A 247 18.35 2.91 19.10
C TRP A 247 18.81 3.55 20.39
N TYR A 248 20.10 3.84 20.63
CA TYR A 248 20.51 4.45 21.88
C TYR A 248 21.55 5.55 21.70
N GLU A 249 21.33 6.68 22.35
CA GLU A 249 22.20 7.86 22.58
C GLU A 249 23.18 8.19 21.43
N LYS A 250 22.65 8.83 20.42
CA LYS A 250 23.41 9.28 19.27
C LYS A 250 24.28 10.47 19.68
N GLU A 251 25.55 10.23 19.85
CA GLU A 251 26.53 11.30 20.03
C GLU A 251 27.32 11.54 18.74
N CYS A 252 27.54 12.79 18.40
CA CYS A 252 28.42 13.15 17.33
C CYS A 252 29.87 12.68 17.61
N PRO A 253 30.51 11.90 16.73
CA PRO A 253 31.86 11.39 16.95
C PRO A 253 32.90 12.52 17.04
N LYS A 254 32.62 13.71 16.51
CA LYS A 254 33.51 14.87 16.50
C LYS A 254 33.40 15.72 17.75
N CYS A 255 32.20 16.17 18.11
CA CYS A 255 32.01 17.14 19.18
C CYS A 255 31.30 16.57 20.42
N LYS A 256 30.91 15.29 20.39
CA LYS A 256 30.13 14.64 21.46
C LYS A 256 28.74 15.24 21.72
N GLY A 257 28.30 16.17 20.88
CA GLY A 257 26.96 16.74 20.97
C GLY A 257 25.88 15.74 20.63
N THR A 258 24.70 15.89 21.26
CA THR A 258 23.57 14.99 21.13
C THR A 258 22.51 15.45 20.11
N LYS A 259 22.64 16.66 19.58
CA LYS A 259 21.72 17.20 18.56
C LYS A 259 22.08 16.67 17.17
N VAL A 260 21.74 15.40 16.97
CA VAL A 260 22.06 14.63 15.78
C VAL A 260 20.77 14.30 15.03
N ILE A 261 20.72 14.59 13.74
CA ILE A 261 19.56 14.40 12.86
C ILE A 261 19.88 13.34 11.83
N ASP A 262 18.98 12.40 11.65
CA ASP A 262 19.00 11.40 10.59
C ASP A 262 18.64 12.08 9.26
N ILE A 263 19.53 12.01 8.27
CA ILE A 263 19.39 12.70 6.99
C ILE A 263 19.35 11.77 5.78
N GLY A 264 19.49 10.44 5.99
CA GLY A 264 19.50 9.48 4.89
C GLY A 264 20.21 8.18 5.24
N TRP A 265 20.68 7.48 4.24
CA TRP A 265 21.39 6.21 4.40
C TRP A 265 22.60 6.12 3.48
N LEU A 266 23.57 5.29 3.88
CA LEU A 266 24.77 4.98 3.14
C LEU A 266 24.64 3.63 2.44
N ASP A 267 24.84 3.62 1.13
CA ASP A 267 25.18 2.41 0.36
C ASP A 267 26.69 2.21 0.47
N ASP A 268 27.10 1.22 1.27
CA ASP A 268 28.53 0.97 1.53
C ASP A 268 29.27 0.50 0.26
N ASP A 269 28.60 -0.21 -0.65
CA ASP A 269 29.21 -0.72 -1.88
C ASP A 269 29.48 0.41 -2.88
N LYS A 270 28.52 1.29 -3.05
CA LYS A 270 28.66 2.47 -3.94
C LYS A 270 29.38 3.63 -3.29
N LYS A 271 29.64 3.56 -1.96
CA LYS A 271 30.17 4.68 -1.18
C LYS A 271 29.34 5.96 -1.31
N THR A 272 28.03 5.82 -1.43
CA THR A 272 27.09 6.90 -1.71
C THR A 272 26.12 7.06 -0.55
N ILE A 273 25.95 8.31 -0.09
CA ILE A 273 24.90 8.70 0.85
C ILE A 273 23.70 9.15 0.03
N TYR A 274 22.55 8.50 0.26
CA TYR A 274 21.27 8.89 -0.29
C TYR A 274 20.50 9.68 0.75
N TYR A 275 20.19 10.92 0.46
CA TYR A 275 19.41 11.79 1.33
C TYR A 275 17.91 11.57 1.17
N TYR A 276 17.16 11.93 2.18
CA TYR A 276 15.70 11.76 2.17
C TYR A 276 14.98 12.66 1.15
N ASP A 277 15.57 13.75 0.68
CA ASP A 277 15.03 14.59 -0.39
C ASP A 277 15.31 14.06 -1.81
N GLY A 278 16.04 12.95 -1.92
CA GLY A 278 16.44 12.33 -3.18
C GLY A 278 17.77 12.81 -3.73
N ALA A 279 18.48 13.74 -3.04
CA ALA A 279 19.86 14.07 -3.37
C ALA A 279 20.81 12.94 -2.98
N GLU A 280 22.00 12.91 -3.58
CA GLU A 280 23.04 11.93 -3.27
C GLU A 280 24.42 12.59 -3.21
N ASP A 281 25.28 12.09 -2.34
CA ASP A 281 26.67 12.51 -2.22
C ASP A 281 27.57 11.28 -2.05
N THR A 282 28.74 11.30 -2.67
CA THR A 282 29.74 10.25 -2.47
C THR A 282 30.52 10.49 -1.16
N ILE A 283 30.82 9.42 -0.40
CA ILE A 283 31.69 9.51 0.78
C ILE A 283 33.04 10.09 0.37
N GLY A 284 33.43 11.19 1.03
CA GLY A 284 34.64 11.95 0.70
C GLY A 284 34.42 13.25 -0.08
N CYS A 285 33.22 13.40 -0.68
CA CYS A 285 32.76 14.62 -1.37
C CYS A 285 31.37 15.02 -0.89
N ILE A 286 31.16 15.10 0.43
CA ILE A 286 29.87 15.46 1.01
C ILE A 286 29.60 16.94 0.80
N ASN A 287 28.48 17.25 0.15
CA ASN A 287 28.02 18.62 0.02
C ASN A 287 27.31 19.04 1.32
N GLU A 288 27.93 19.92 2.08
CA GLU A 288 27.38 20.41 3.36
C GLU A 288 26.00 21.08 3.18
N GLU A 289 25.69 21.67 2.03
CA GLU A 289 24.40 22.29 1.77
C GLU A 289 23.29 21.25 1.62
N ASN A 290 23.56 20.11 0.97
CA ASN A 290 22.63 18.99 0.90
C ASN A 290 22.31 18.46 2.30
N ALA A 291 23.33 18.22 3.10
CA ALA A 291 23.16 17.72 4.48
C ALA A 291 22.38 18.71 5.36
N LYS A 292 22.69 20.01 5.29
CA LYS A 292 21.99 21.07 6.03
C LYS A 292 20.54 21.22 5.61
N ARG A 293 20.25 21.14 4.31
CA ARG A 293 18.88 21.21 3.77
C ARG A 293 18.05 20.04 4.30
N ASN A 294 18.56 18.82 4.17
CA ASN A 294 17.87 17.64 4.68
C ASN A 294 17.65 17.70 6.19
N ALA A 295 18.64 18.17 6.95
CA ALA A 295 18.48 18.34 8.40
C ALA A 295 17.39 19.37 8.75
N LYS A 296 17.31 20.50 8.03
CA LYS A 296 16.24 21.50 8.23
C LYS A 296 14.86 20.94 7.90
N ASP A 297 14.73 20.18 6.82
CA ASP A 297 13.47 19.57 6.42
C ASP A 297 12.98 18.52 7.42
N VAL A 298 13.92 17.78 8.03
CA VAL A 298 13.61 16.84 9.12
C VAL A 298 13.15 17.57 10.38
N MET A 299 13.77 18.71 10.73
CA MET A 299 13.40 19.50 11.91
C MET A 299 12.07 20.23 11.74
N ALA A 300 11.69 20.58 10.51
CA ALA A 300 10.45 21.29 10.18
C ALA A 300 9.24 20.34 10.03
N SER A 301 9.46 19.05 10.02
CA SER A 301 8.47 17.97 9.92
C SER A 301 8.06 17.38 11.26
#